data_5bbe5bb98ae44ddee14b95e6d2e62529
#
_entry.id   5bbe5bb98ae44ddee14b95e6d2e62529
#
_cell.length_a   1.000
_cell.length_b   1.000
_cell.length_c   1.000
_cell.angle_alpha   90.00
_cell.angle_beta   90.00
_cell.angle_gamma   90.00
#
_symmetry.space_group_name_H-M   'P 1'
#
loop_
_entity.id
_entity.type
_entity.pdbx_description
1 polymer ?
#
loop_
_entity_poly.entity_id
_entity_poly.type
_entity_poly.pdbx_seq_one_letter_code
_entity_poly.pdbx_strand_id
1 'polypeptide(L)'
;PSASRPACVPSLGVVSEVTLRILQKPVTARALLVGFEDTGDAGTAVGDIIAAGIIPAGMEMMDGLAIQAAEDFANAGYPREAAALLIIELDGPEVEVDALIERVEAIVRKAGASSVRVSQSEEERNLFWAGRKSAFPAVGRISPDYLCMDGTIPRRRLPDMMRRMASLSQQ
;
A
#
# COMPACT_ATOMS: atom_id res chain seq x y z
N PRO A 1 -10.18 6.45 6.24
CA PRO A 1 -10.79 6.18 4.96
C PRO A 1 -10.09 7.08 3.97
N SER A 2 -9.15 6.50 3.21
CA SER A 2 -8.69 7.17 2.02
C SER A 2 -9.97 7.44 1.23
N ALA A 3 -10.33 8.71 1.08
CA ALA A 3 -11.30 9.07 0.09
C ALA A 3 -10.73 8.55 -1.22
N SER A 4 -11.25 7.39 -1.68
CA SER A 4 -11.08 7.02 -3.06
C SER A 4 -11.55 8.26 -3.81
N ARG A 5 -10.61 8.96 -4.44
CA ARG A 5 -10.99 10.04 -5.35
C ARG A 5 -11.99 9.38 -6.29
N PRO A 6 -13.25 9.79 -6.32
CA PRO A 6 -14.12 9.28 -7.35
C PRO A 6 -13.36 9.57 -8.64
N ALA A 7 -13.13 8.55 -9.44
CA ALA A 7 -12.69 8.79 -10.79
C ALA A 7 -13.60 9.89 -11.28
N CYS A 8 -13.04 11.06 -11.51
CA CYS A 8 -13.83 12.20 -11.93
C CYS A 8 -14.33 11.84 -13.33
N VAL A 9 -15.48 11.18 -13.38
CA VAL A 9 -16.19 10.99 -14.64
C VAL A 9 -16.82 12.35 -14.90
N PRO A 10 -16.29 13.17 -15.81
CA PRO A 10 -16.73 14.54 -16.03
C PRO A 10 -18.20 14.62 -16.41
N SER A 11 -18.77 13.47 -16.77
CA SER A 11 -20.17 13.34 -17.22
C SER A 11 -21.23 13.37 -16.11
N LEU A 12 -20.85 13.24 -14.83
CA LEU A 12 -21.82 13.17 -13.73
C LEU A 12 -21.99 14.48 -12.96
N GLY A 13 -21.02 15.38 -13.03
CA GLY A 13 -21.08 16.66 -12.37
C GLY A 13 -19.78 17.09 -11.71
N VAL A 14 -19.77 18.31 -11.18
CA VAL A 14 -18.63 18.89 -10.45
C VAL A 14 -19.01 19.00 -8.98
N VAL A 15 -18.19 18.45 -8.10
CA VAL A 15 -18.33 18.63 -6.65
C VAL A 15 -17.70 19.96 -6.28
N SER A 16 -18.52 20.94 -5.88
CA SER A 16 -18.07 22.29 -5.51
C SER A 16 -17.88 22.45 -3.99
N GLU A 17 -18.57 21.66 -3.20
CA GLU A 17 -18.52 21.73 -1.73
C GLU A 17 -18.75 20.35 -1.11
N VAL A 18 -18.01 20.02 -0.05
CA VAL A 18 -18.18 18.77 0.70
C VAL A 18 -18.11 19.07 2.21
N THR A 19 -19.13 18.61 2.94
CA THR A 19 -19.12 18.63 4.41
C THR A 19 -18.60 17.28 4.93
N LEU A 20 -17.50 17.31 5.70
CA LEU A 20 -16.86 16.12 6.26
C LEU A 20 -16.92 16.13 7.79
N ARG A 21 -17.13 14.95 8.38
CA ARG A 21 -16.91 14.75 9.80
C ARG A 21 -15.40 14.65 10.04
N ILE A 22 -14.86 15.53 10.86
CA ILE A 22 -13.45 15.47 11.29
C ILE A 22 -13.29 14.47 12.43
N LEU A 23 -12.13 13.82 12.47
CA LEU A 23 -11.71 12.94 13.55
C LEU A 23 -10.55 13.60 14.31
N GLN A 24 -10.37 13.21 15.57
CA GLN A 24 -9.22 13.63 16.34
C GLN A 24 -7.94 13.06 15.67
N LYS A 25 -6.88 13.90 15.59
CA LYS A 25 -5.59 13.44 15.10
C LYS A 25 -5.06 12.34 16.03
N PRO A 26 -4.62 11.18 15.49
CA PRO A 26 -4.06 10.12 16.32
C PRO A 26 -2.79 10.58 17.01
N VAL A 27 -2.55 10.03 18.21
CA VAL A 27 -1.37 10.36 19.04
C VAL A 27 -0.11 9.78 18.40
N THR A 28 -0.20 8.56 17.90
CA THR A 28 0.91 7.81 17.29
C THR A 28 0.49 7.23 15.96
N ALA A 29 1.41 7.20 15.01
CA ALA A 29 1.27 6.46 13.76
C ALA A 29 2.61 5.79 13.43
N ARG A 30 2.56 4.49 13.09
CA ARG A 30 3.73 3.71 12.65
C ARG A 30 3.39 2.94 11.39
N ALA A 31 4.38 2.75 10.53
CA ALA A 31 4.22 2.02 9.28
C ALA A 31 5.08 0.76 9.27
N LEU A 32 4.53 -0.30 8.69
CA LEU A 32 5.26 -1.50 8.33
C LEU A 32 5.54 -1.47 6.84
N LEU A 33 6.77 -1.80 6.48
CA LEU A 33 7.23 -2.04 5.12
C LEU A 33 7.47 -3.54 4.97
N VAL A 34 6.66 -4.21 4.14
CA VAL A 34 6.63 -5.68 4.07
C VAL A 34 6.88 -6.14 2.64
N GLY A 35 7.97 -6.91 2.44
CA GLY A 35 8.32 -7.50 1.15
C GLY A 35 7.79 -8.92 0.99
N PHE A 36 7.43 -9.30 -0.24
CA PHE A 36 6.96 -10.63 -0.61
C PHE A 36 7.65 -11.09 -1.91
N GLU A 37 7.88 -12.40 -2.02
CA GLU A 37 8.40 -13.03 -3.24
C GLU A 37 7.30 -13.38 -4.25
N ASP A 38 6.03 -13.37 -3.83
CA ASP A 38 4.85 -13.57 -4.67
C ASP A 38 3.80 -12.49 -4.43
N THR A 39 3.24 -11.95 -5.52
CA THR A 39 2.21 -10.90 -5.44
C THR A 39 0.89 -11.41 -4.87
N GLY A 40 0.58 -12.69 -5.05
CA GLY A 40 -0.61 -13.32 -4.50
C GLY A 40 -0.54 -13.47 -2.98
N ASP A 41 0.66 -13.70 -2.43
CA ASP A 41 0.89 -13.77 -0.99
C ASP A 41 0.68 -12.41 -0.34
N ALA A 42 1.17 -11.33 -0.97
CA ALA A 42 0.85 -9.98 -0.56
C ALA A 42 -0.65 -9.70 -0.56
N GLY A 43 -1.36 -10.12 -1.62
CA GLY A 43 -2.82 -10.02 -1.69
C GLY A 43 -3.55 -10.84 -0.62
N THR A 44 -3.02 -12.01 -0.26
CA THR A 44 -3.53 -12.84 0.84
C THR A 44 -3.36 -12.14 2.19
N ALA A 45 -2.17 -11.56 2.43
CA ALA A 45 -1.90 -10.78 3.64
C ALA A 45 -2.89 -9.62 3.82
N VAL A 46 -3.20 -8.88 2.74
CA VAL A 46 -4.23 -7.82 2.77
C VAL A 46 -5.59 -8.37 3.22
N GLY A 47 -6.00 -9.51 2.66
CA GLY A 47 -7.25 -10.17 3.04
C GLY A 47 -7.28 -10.59 4.50
N ASP A 48 -6.22 -11.22 4.98
CA ASP A 48 -6.09 -11.75 6.34
C ASP A 48 -6.04 -10.64 7.41
N ILE A 49 -5.37 -9.52 7.14
CA ILE A 49 -5.35 -8.35 8.03
C ILE A 49 -6.78 -7.84 8.24
N ILE A 50 -7.52 -7.64 7.16
CA ILE A 50 -8.90 -7.17 7.26
C ILE A 50 -9.82 -8.20 7.91
N ALA A 51 -9.64 -9.50 7.61
CA ALA A 51 -10.41 -10.59 8.23
C ALA A 51 -10.15 -10.72 9.74
N ALA A 52 -8.95 -10.34 10.19
CA ALA A 52 -8.62 -10.26 11.62
C ALA A 52 -9.25 -9.05 12.35
N GLY A 53 -10.06 -8.25 11.65
CA GLY A 53 -10.72 -7.05 12.19
C GLY A 53 -9.78 -5.85 12.33
N ILE A 54 -8.60 -5.90 11.72
CA ILE A 54 -7.64 -4.79 11.73
C ILE A 54 -7.96 -3.86 10.55
N ILE A 55 -8.22 -2.59 10.86
CA ILE A 55 -8.46 -1.54 9.86
C ILE A 55 -7.29 -0.57 9.92
N PRO A 56 -6.28 -0.71 9.04
CA PRO A 56 -5.16 0.21 9.00
C PRO A 56 -5.57 1.64 8.64
N ALA A 57 -4.81 2.62 9.10
CA ALA A 57 -4.95 4.02 8.66
C ALA A 57 -4.67 4.17 7.15
N GLY A 58 -3.74 3.35 6.64
CA GLY A 58 -3.45 3.21 5.22
C GLY A 58 -2.84 1.84 4.92
N MET A 59 -3.18 1.28 3.76
CA MET A 59 -2.56 0.07 3.25
C MET A 59 -2.46 0.15 1.73
N GLU A 60 -1.24 0.07 1.23
CA GLU A 60 -0.91 0.22 -0.19
C GLU A 60 -0.01 -0.92 -0.64
N MET A 61 -0.17 -1.34 -1.89
CA MET A 61 0.65 -2.39 -2.49
C MET A 61 1.34 -1.87 -3.75
N MET A 62 2.56 -2.32 -3.99
CA MET A 62 3.32 -2.08 -5.21
C MET A 62 3.87 -3.41 -5.72
N ASP A 63 3.91 -3.60 -7.03
CA ASP A 63 4.60 -4.71 -7.67
C ASP A 63 6.10 -4.45 -7.85
N GLY A 64 6.86 -5.46 -8.29
CA GLY A 64 8.31 -5.38 -8.40
C GLY A 64 8.79 -4.27 -9.34
N LEU A 65 8.09 -4.00 -10.43
CA LEU A 65 8.47 -2.93 -11.37
C LEU A 65 8.26 -1.55 -10.74
N ALA A 66 7.14 -1.36 -10.05
CA ALA A 66 6.85 -0.13 -9.33
C ALA A 66 7.81 0.09 -8.14
N ILE A 67 8.21 -0.99 -7.44
CA ILE A 67 9.22 -0.95 -6.37
C ILE A 67 10.55 -0.42 -6.90
N GLN A 68 11.04 -1.00 -8.00
CA GLN A 68 12.31 -0.58 -8.62
C GLN A 68 12.27 0.87 -9.09
N ALA A 69 11.20 1.25 -9.80
CA ALA A 69 11.03 2.62 -10.28
C ALA A 69 10.97 3.65 -9.13
N ALA A 70 10.20 3.35 -8.08
CA ALA A 70 10.06 4.22 -6.92
C ALA A 70 11.37 4.32 -6.12
N GLU A 71 12.11 3.22 -5.97
CA GLU A 71 13.39 3.20 -5.27
C GLU A 71 14.46 3.98 -6.02
N ASP A 72 14.54 3.84 -7.36
CA ASP A 72 15.45 4.63 -8.19
C ASP A 72 15.16 6.14 -8.15
N PHE A 73 13.91 6.50 -7.88
CA PHE A 73 13.48 7.88 -7.81
C PHE A 73 13.64 8.50 -6.43
N ALA A 74 13.21 7.79 -5.37
CA ALA A 74 13.05 8.33 -4.03
C ALA A 74 14.06 7.80 -3.01
N ASN A 75 14.76 6.68 -3.31
CA ASN A 75 15.69 6.01 -2.40
C ASN A 75 15.08 5.79 -1.00
N ALA A 76 13.88 5.21 -0.98
CA ALA A 76 13.09 5.01 0.23
C ALA A 76 13.52 3.78 1.06
N GLY A 77 14.49 3.00 0.57
CA GLY A 77 14.98 1.78 1.19
C GLY A 77 14.04 0.59 0.99
N TYR A 78 13.38 0.52 -0.15
CA TYR A 78 12.51 -0.59 -0.51
C TYR A 78 13.30 -1.85 -0.87
N PRO A 79 12.79 -3.06 -0.59
CA PRO A 79 13.42 -4.30 -1.00
C PRO A 79 13.31 -4.49 -2.51
N ARG A 80 14.36 -4.17 -3.25
CA ARG A 80 14.37 -4.17 -4.75
C ARG A 80 14.05 -5.51 -5.37
N GLU A 81 14.39 -6.61 -4.66
CA GLU A 81 14.19 -7.99 -5.14
C GLU A 81 12.79 -8.53 -4.84
N ALA A 82 11.98 -7.80 -4.09
CA ALA A 82 10.63 -8.23 -3.78
C ALA A 82 9.72 -8.18 -5.02
N ALA A 83 8.91 -9.20 -5.21
CA ALA A 83 7.88 -9.22 -6.25
C ALA A 83 6.67 -8.32 -5.88
N ALA A 84 6.46 -8.12 -4.58
CA ALA A 84 5.47 -7.18 -4.07
C ALA A 84 5.91 -6.56 -2.75
N LEU A 85 5.44 -5.35 -2.50
CA LEU A 85 5.64 -4.58 -1.28
C LEU A 85 4.30 -4.13 -0.74
N LEU A 86 4.06 -4.33 0.57
CA LEU A 86 2.97 -3.68 1.29
C LEU A 86 3.53 -2.60 2.20
N ILE A 87 2.87 -1.44 2.21
CA ILE A 87 3.03 -0.39 3.21
C ILE A 87 1.75 -0.39 4.04
N ILE A 88 1.86 -0.62 5.35
CA ILE A 88 0.72 -0.74 6.25
C ILE A 88 0.92 0.29 7.36
N GLU A 89 0.03 1.28 7.46
CA GLU A 89 0.09 2.28 8.52
C GLU A 89 -0.97 1.98 9.58
N LEU A 90 -0.53 1.96 10.84
CA LEU A 90 -1.36 1.77 12.03
C LEU A 90 -1.27 3.03 12.87
N ASP A 91 -2.42 3.52 13.34
CA ASP A 91 -2.51 4.74 14.11
C ASP A 91 -3.43 4.58 15.33
N GLY A 92 -3.23 5.41 16.35
CA GLY A 92 -4.02 5.41 17.56
C GLY A 92 -3.20 5.71 18.81
N PRO A 93 -3.67 5.24 20.00
CA PRO A 93 -2.87 5.23 21.24
C PRO A 93 -1.66 4.30 21.08
N GLU A 94 -0.53 4.67 21.66
CA GLU A 94 0.75 3.95 21.51
C GLU A 94 0.64 2.46 21.83
N VAL A 95 0.01 2.12 22.98
CA VAL A 95 -0.17 0.72 23.42
C VAL A 95 -1.01 -0.10 22.42
N GLU A 96 -2.02 0.53 21.80
CA GLU A 96 -2.85 -0.14 20.80
C GLU A 96 -2.07 -0.33 19.49
N VAL A 97 -1.29 0.67 19.08
CA VAL A 97 -0.45 0.60 17.87
C VAL A 97 0.59 -0.51 18.01
N ASP A 98 1.26 -0.63 19.16
CA ASP A 98 2.24 -1.69 19.41
C ASP A 98 1.60 -3.08 19.34
N ALA A 99 0.46 -3.28 19.99
CA ALA A 99 -0.28 -4.54 19.91
C ALA A 99 -0.76 -4.88 18.48
N LEU A 100 -1.16 -3.87 17.71
CA LEU A 100 -1.56 -4.05 16.30
C LEU A 100 -0.36 -4.40 15.43
N ILE A 101 0.81 -3.81 15.66
CA ILE A 101 2.05 -4.13 14.94
C ILE A 101 2.37 -5.61 15.11
N GLU A 102 2.40 -6.12 16.34
CA GLU A 102 2.69 -7.53 16.62
C GLU A 102 1.71 -8.46 15.89
N ARG A 103 0.42 -8.14 15.92
CA ARG A 103 -0.61 -8.91 15.23
C ARG A 103 -0.43 -8.88 13.71
N VAL A 104 -0.17 -7.72 13.14
CA VAL A 104 0.06 -7.56 11.69
C VAL A 104 1.32 -8.29 11.27
N GLU A 105 2.43 -8.19 12.02
CA GLU A 105 3.66 -8.96 11.74
C GLU A 105 3.39 -10.45 11.71
N ALA A 106 2.66 -10.99 12.68
CA ALA A 106 2.32 -12.41 12.71
C ALA A 106 1.50 -12.83 11.46
N ILE A 107 0.55 -12.00 11.04
CA ILE A 107 -0.28 -12.26 9.85
C ILE A 107 0.57 -12.23 8.59
N VAL A 108 1.37 -11.19 8.36
CA VAL A 108 2.15 -11.06 7.13
C VAL A 108 3.23 -12.14 7.02
N ARG A 109 3.88 -12.52 8.14
CA ARG A 109 4.84 -13.64 8.16
C ARG A 109 4.18 -14.96 7.83
N LYS A 110 2.98 -15.23 8.36
CA LYS A 110 2.19 -16.41 8.02
C LYS A 110 1.78 -16.43 6.55
N ALA A 111 1.54 -15.27 5.96
CA ALA A 111 1.21 -15.12 4.54
C ALA A 111 2.44 -15.22 3.60
N GLY A 112 3.66 -15.39 4.12
CA GLY A 112 4.86 -15.58 3.30
C GLY A 112 5.73 -14.34 3.12
N ALA A 113 5.61 -13.34 4.02
CA ALA A 113 6.48 -12.16 3.97
C ALA A 113 7.96 -12.54 4.06
N SER A 114 8.76 -12.12 3.08
CA SER A 114 10.21 -12.32 3.04
C SER A 114 10.97 -11.32 3.93
N SER A 115 10.41 -10.13 4.11
CA SER A 115 10.96 -9.09 4.98
C SER A 115 9.88 -8.26 5.64
N VAL A 116 10.12 -7.82 6.87
CA VAL A 116 9.26 -6.90 7.61
C VAL A 116 10.14 -5.87 8.30
N ARG A 117 9.85 -4.60 8.07
CA ARG A 117 10.51 -3.47 8.73
C ARG A 117 9.46 -2.52 9.29
N VAL A 118 9.56 -2.20 10.57
CA VAL A 118 8.66 -1.25 11.26
C VAL A 118 9.37 0.08 11.39
N SER A 119 8.71 1.17 11.04
CA SER A 119 9.28 2.52 11.16
C SER A 119 9.62 2.84 12.60
N GLN A 120 10.83 3.35 12.84
CA GLN A 120 11.33 3.70 14.18
C GLN A 120 11.16 5.20 14.48
N SER A 121 10.85 6.00 13.46
CA SER A 121 10.60 7.43 13.60
C SER A 121 9.53 7.92 12.62
N GLU A 122 9.07 9.15 12.81
CA GLU A 122 8.15 9.80 11.87
C GLU A 122 8.82 10.06 10.52
N GLU A 123 10.11 10.37 10.51
CA GLU A 123 10.89 10.56 9.29
C GLU A 123 10.94 9.27 8.47
N GLU A 124 11.20 8.13 9.11
CA GLU A 124 11.24 6.83 8.44
C GLU A 124 9.85 6.44 7.91
N ARG A 125 8.80 6.65 8.71
CA ARG A 125 7.42 6.46 8.27
C ARG A 125 7.10 7.30 7.03
N ASN A 126 7.49 8.58 7.05
CA ASN A 126 7.27 9.49 5.93
C ASN A 126 8.09 9.07 4.70
N LEU A 127 9.29 8.52 4.88
CA LEU A 127 10.12 8.01 3.80
C LEU A 127 9.47 6.81 3.09
N PHE A 128 8.86 5.86 3.84
CA PHE A 128 8.10 4.76 3.25
C PHE A 128 6.97 5.27 2.34
N TRP A 129 6.23 6.28 2.79
CA TRP A 129 5.16 6.87 2.01
C TRP A 129 5.67 7.75 0.86
N ALA A 130 6.82 8.39 1.01
CA ALA A 130 7.41 9.22 -0.04
C ALA A 130 7.74 8.38 -1.30
N GLY A 131 8.32 7.19 -1.12
CA GLY A 131 8.56 6.27 -2.21
C GLY A 131 7.26 5.90 -2.96
N ARG A 132 6.20 5.53 -2.22
CA ARG A 132 4.90 5.18 -2.83
C ARG A 132 4.26 6.38 -3.57
N LYS A 133 4.33 7.57 -2.99
CA LYS A 133 3.80 8.80 -3.62
C LYS A 133 4.57 9.18 -4.87
N SER A 134 5.81 8.75 -4.98
CA SER A 134 6.68 9.01 -6.13
C SER A 134 6.46 8.04 -7.31
N ALA A 135 5.58 7.03 -7.18
CA ALA A 135 5.39 6.01 -8.21
C ALA A 135 5.04 6.60 -9.59
N PHE A 136 4.12 7.56 -9.67
CA PHE A 136 3.76 8.20 -10.94
C PHE A 136 4.92 8.99 -11.58
N PRO A 137 5.59 9.94 -10.89
CA PRO A 137 6.74 10.61 -11.48
C PRO A 137 7.91 9.65 -11.75
N ALA A 138 8.06 8.57 -10.99
CA ALA A 138 9.08 7.55 -11.23
C ALA A 138 8.83 6.80 -12.55
N VAL A 139 7.60 6.38 -12.81
CA VAL A 139 7.21 5.76 -14.09
C VAL A 139 7.38 6.74 -15.26
N GLY A 140 7.05 8.01 -15.06
CA GLY A 140 7.26 9.07 -16.06
C GLY A 140 8.71 9.30 -16.47
N ARG A 141 9.70 8.87 -15.64
CA ARG A 141 11.11 8.85 -16.04
C ARG A 141 11.47 7.70 -16.96
N ILE A 142 10.75 6.58 -16.84
CA ILE A 142 10.97 5.38 -17.67
C ILE A 142 10.30 5.56 -19.02
N SER A 143 9.06 6.06 -19.01
CA SER A 143 8.28 6.34 -20.22
C SER A 143 7.53 7.65 -20.08
N PRO A 144 7.75 8.64 -20.98
CA PRO A 144 7.05 9.92 -20.91
C PRO A 144 5.55 9.77 -21.15
N ASP A 145 5.15 8.74 -21.89
CA ASP A 145 3.75 8.41 -22.19
C ASP A 145 3.36 7.10 -21.52
N TYR A 146 2.33 7.12 -20.68
CA TYR A 146 1.78 5.93 -20.04
C TYR A 146 0.27 6.05 -19.84
N LEU A 147 -0.43 4.92 -19.87
CA LEU A 147 -1.85 4.83 -19.61
C LEU A 147 -2.09 4.36 -18.19
N CYS A 148 -2.77 5.19 -17.39
CA CYS A 148 -3.21 4.81 -16.07
C CYS A 148 -4.63 4.24 -16.14
N MET A 149 -4.83 3.05 -15.61
CA MET A 149 -6.13 2.39 -15.52
C MET A 149 -6.46 2.06 -14.08
N ASP A 150 -7.68 2.37 -13.65
CA ASP A 150 -8.19 2.02 -12.33
C ASP A 150 -9.23 0.91 -12.43
N GLY A 151 -9.22 0.02 -11.43
CA GLY A 151 -10.21 -1.03 -11.31
C GLY A 151 -10.55 -1.31 -9.84
N THR A 152 -11.78 -1.73 -9.60
CA THR A 152 -12.24 -2.13 -8.27
C THR A 152 -12.62 -3.60 -8.28
N ILE A 153 -12.08 -4.36 -7.33
CA ILE A 153 -12.32 -5.80 -7.20
C ILE A 153 -12.69 -6.15 -5.75
N PRO A 154 -13.46 -7.23 -5.53
CA PRO A 154 -13.66 -7.75 -4.18
C PRO A 154 -12.32 -8.19 -3.57
N ARG A 155 -12.05 -7.80 -2.31
CA ARG A 155 -10.77 -8.09 -1.62
C ARG A 155 -10.36 -9.55 -1.68
N ARG A 156 -11.32 -10.48 -1.52
CA ARG A 156 -11.07 -11.94 -1.62
C ARG A 156 -10.56 -12.43 -2.99
N ARG A 157 -10.69 -11.59 -4.03
CA ARG A 157 -10.21 -11.87 -5.39
C ARG A 157 -8.87 -11.23 -5.68
N LEU A 158 -8.34 -10.45 -4.75
CA LEU A 158 -7.09 -9.72 -4.95
C LEU A 158 -5.93 -10.66 -5.34
N PRO A 159 -5.65 -11.78 -4.63
CA PRO A 159 -4.56 -12.68 -5.00
C PRO A 159 -4.69 -13.22 -6.43
N ASP A 160 -5.90 -13.67 -6.82
CA ASP A 160 -6.16 -14.21 -8.16
C ASP A 160 -5.96 -13.14 -9.24
N MET A 161 -6.44 -11.93 -8.99
CA MET A 161 -6.32 -10.81 -9.92
C MET A 161 -4.87 -10.41 -10.11
N MET A 162 -4.09 -10.32 -9.03
CA MET A 162 -2.67 -9.95 -9.11
C MET A 162 -1.88 -10.95 -9.94
N ARG A 163 -2.07 -12.26 -9.72
CA ARG A 163 -1.43 -13.30 -10.54
C ARG A 163 -1.85 -13.21 -12.01
N ARG A 164 -3.13 -12.95 -12.27
CA ARG A 164 -3.62 -12.82 -13.65
C ARG A 164 -3.06 -11.59 -14.36
N MET A 165 -2.96 -10.44 -13.67
CA MET A 165 -2.34 -9.24 -14.20
C MET A 165 -0.87 -9.49 -14.53
N ALA A 166 -0.11 -10.10 -13.63
CA ALA A 166 1.29 -10.46 -13.87
C ALA A 166 1.44 -11.38 -15.09
N SER A 167 0.57 -12.38 -15.25
CA SER A 167 0.56 -13.29 -16.40
C SER A 167 0.23 -12.58 -17.73
N LEU A 168 -0.71 -11.63 -17.72
CA LEU A 168 -1.09 -10.88 -18.92
C LEU A 168 -0.02 -9.87 -19.32
N SER A 169 0.69 -9.30 -18.37
CA SER A 169 1.78 -8.34 -18.60
C SER A 169 3.02 -8.96 -19.27
N GLN A 170 3.12 -10.31 -19.27
CA GLN A 170 4.22 -11.04 -19.90
C GLN A 170 3.92 -11.48 -21.34
N GLN A 171 2.72 -11.25 -21.86
CA GLN A 171 2.28 -11.56 -23.23
C GLN A 171 2.51 -10.37 -24.18
#